data_50cc4c30a48172f692300b0f6972c5c9
#
_entry.id   50cc4c30a48172f692300b0f6972c5c9
#
_cell.length_a   1.000
_cell.length_b   1.000
_cell.length_c   1.000
_cell.angle_alpha   90.00
_cell.angle_beta   90.00
_cell.angle_gamma   90.00
#
_symmetry.space_group_name_H-M   'P 1'
#
loop_
_entity.id
_entity.type
_entity.pdbx_description
1 polymer ?
#
loop_
_entity_poly.entity_id
_entity_poly.type
_entity_poly.pdbx_seq_one_letter_code
_entity_poly.pdbx_strand_id
1 'polypeptide(L)'
;SEMCIRDSIFAMANPDPEIKPNDAKEAGAKVVGTGRSDFPNQINNVLAFPGIFRGALDTESTHINEDMKKSAVEAIANLIDEDELNPDYCIPGPFDKRVAPSVAREVAKAAMETGVARIEVDPQKVYDKTMQLTDLK
;
A
#
# COMPACT_ATOMS: atom_id res chain seq x y z
N SER A 1 -28.20 13.35 8.93
CA SER A 1 -26.93 12.72 9.26
C SER A 1 -25.88 13.21 8.27
N GLU A 2 -25.11 14.16 8.70
CA GLU A 2 -23.95 14.58 7.93
C GLU A 2 -22.94 13.47 7.98
N MET A 3 -22.90 12.74 6.91
CA MET A 3 -22.00 11.61 6.70
C MET A 3 -20.57 12.11 6.63
N CYS A 4 -19.88 11.78 7.48
CA CYS A 4 -18.66 11.08 7.73
C CYS A 4 -17.59 11.00 6.60
N ILE A 5 -17.67 11.83 5.59
CA ILE A 5 -16.56 12.03 4.60
C ILE A 5 -15.33 12.67 5.26
N ARG A 6 -15.47 13.12 6.52
CA ARG A 6 -14.41 13.82 7.27
C ARG A 6 -13.89 13.05 8.48
N ASP A 7 -14.24 11.77 8.59
CA ASP A 7 -13.78 10.96 9.72
C ASP A 7 -12.31 10.52 9.59
N SER A 8 -11.71 10.63 8.41
CA SER A 8 -10.32 10.24 8.16
C SER A 8 -9.49 11.44 7.71
N ILE A 9 -8.36 11.66 8.35
CA ILE A 9 -7.41 12.74 8.06
C ILE A 9 -6.03 12.13 7.80
N PHE A 10 -5.45 12.43 6.65
CA PHE A 10 -4.09 12.04 6.29
C PHE A 10 -3.22 13.29 6.15
N ALA A 11 -2.43 13.59 7.19
CA ALA A 11 -1.51 14.71 7.24
C ALA A 11 -0.12 14.24 6.78
N MET A 12 0.22 14.48 5.51
CA MET A 12 1.34 13.85 4.82
C MET A 12 2.60 14.71 4.70
N ALA A 13 2.60 15.96 5.21
CA ALA A 13 3.80 16.81 5.20
C ALA A 13 4.92 16.20 6.06
N ASN A 14 6.14 16.31 5.58
CA ASN A 14 7.35 15.82 6.24
C ASN A 14 8.35 17.01 6.45
N PRO A 15 9.03 17.06 7.62
CA PRO A 15 8.98 16.14 8.75
C PRO A 15 7.80 16.35 9.70
N ASP A 16 7.18 17.52 9.67
CA ASP A 16 6.07 17.89 10.57
C ASP A 16 4.74 17.81 9.80
N PRO A 17 3.76 16.99 10.28
CA PRO A 17 2.45 16.93 9.67
C PRO A 17 1.69 18.24 9.84
N GLU A 18 0.77 18.54 8.93
CA GLU A 18 -0.05 19.77 8.94
C GLU A 18 -0.90 19.90 10.21
N ILE A 19 -1.28 18.75 10.78
CA ILE A 19 -1.95 18.66 12.08
C ILE A 19 -1.42 17.43 12.83
N LYS A 20 -1.23 17.56 14.13
CA LYS A 20 -0.82 16.43 14.97
C LYS A 20 -1.99 15.44 15.13
N PRO A 21 -1.72 14.13 15.19
CA PRO A 21 -2.78 13.12 15.32
C PRO A 21 -3.72 13.33 16.51
N ASN A 22 -3.20 13.76 17.66
CA ASN A 22 -4.02 14.02 18.84
C ASN A 22 -4.96 15.20 18.63
N ASP A 23 -4.46 16.30 18.04
CA ASP A 23 -5.28 17.49 17.76
C ASP A 23 -6.39 17.16 16.75
N ALA A 24 -6.08 16.33 15.74
CA ALA A 24 -7.06 15.86 14.76
C ALA A 24 -8.15 14.98 15.40
N LYS A 25 -7.76 14.10 16.33
CA LYS A 25 -8.72 13.26 17.08
C LYS A 25 -9.60 14.10 18.01
N GLU A 26 -9.05 15.09 18.70
CA GLU A 26 -9.79 16.04 19.53
C GLU A 26 -10.80 16.86 18.71
N ALA A 27 -10.47 17.17 17.46
CA ALA A 27 -11.34 17.84 16.51
C ALA A 27 -12.43 16.91 15.90
N GLY A 28 -12.41 15.62 16.25
CA GLY A 28 -13.45 14.65 15.85
C GLY A 28 -13.07 13.68 14.74
N ALA A 29 -11.80 13.67 14.31
CA ALA A 29 -11.34 12.65 13.35
C ALA A 29 -11.28 11.27 14.01
N LYS A 30 -11.84 10.26 13.35
CA LYS A 30 -11.81 8.86 13.83
C LYS A 30 -10.53 8.16 13.40
N VAL A 31 -10.12 8.37 12.15
CA VAL A 31 -8.92 7.79 11.57
C VAL A 31 -7.94 8.90 11.24
N VAL A 32 -6.71 8.77 11.71
CA VAL A 32 -5.63 9.71 11.40
C VAL A 32 -4.39 8.94 10.95
N GLY A 33 -3.81 9.34 9.83
CA GLY A 33 -2.53 8.83 9.35
C GLY A 33 -1.57 9.96 9.04
N THR A 34 -0.28 9.73 9.27
CA THR A 34 0.81 10.67 8.97
C THR A 34 2.01 9.93 8.39
N GLY A 35 2.98 10.66 7.87
CA GLY A 35 4.26 10.10 7.44
C GLY A 35 5.19 9.66 8.59
N ARG A 36 4.84 9.99 9.84
CA ARG A 36 5.69 9.71 11.01
C ARG A 36 5.53 8.26 11.50
N SER A 37 6.66 7.65 11.86
CA SER A 37 6.71 6.28 12.39
C SER A 37 6.32 6.15 13.86
N ASP A 38 6.24 7.27 14.59
CA ASP A 38 5.89 7.33 16.00
C ASP A 38 4.37 7.41 16.25
N PHE A 39 3.56 7.42 15.20
CA PHE A 39 2.10 7.41 15.27
C PHE A 39 1.50 6.23 14.51
N PRO A 40 0.27 5.79 14.88
CA PRO A 40 -0.47 4.79 14.13
C PRO A 40 -0.72 5.20 12.67
N ASN A 41 -1.00 4.21 11.81
CA ASN A 41 -1.30 4.42 10.39
C ASN A 41 -0.22 5.23 9.65
N GLN A 42 1.04 4.80 9.75
CA GLN A 42 2.11 5.45 9.03
C GLN A 42 1.91 5.33 7.52
N ILE A 43 1.83 6.47 6.84
CA ILE A 43 1.79 6.55 5.38
C ILE A 43 3.22 6.61 4.88
N ASN A 44 3.67 5.53 4.24
CA ASN A 44 5.05 5.41 3.78
C ASN A 44 5.08 4.83 2.35
N ASN A 45 5.83 5.48 1.47
CA ASN A 45 6.02 5.05 0.09
C ASN A 45 6.61 3.64 -0.03
N VAL A 46 7.30 3.16 1.00
CA VAL A 46 7.86 1.80 1.03
C VAL A 46 6.79 0.71 0.92
N LEU A 47 5.55 1.00 1.23
CA LEU A 47 4.44 0.06 1.05
C LEU A 47 4.14 -0.23 -0.43
N ALA A 48 4.36 0.73 -1.30
CA ALA A 48 3.96 0.64 -2.71
C ALA A 48 5.15 0.37 -3.65
N PHE A 49 6.20 1.19 -3.60
CA PHE A 49 7.24 1.22 -4.62
C PHE A 49 8.00 -0.09 -4.83
N PRO A 50 8.49 -0.80 -3.82
CA PRO A 50 9.21 -2.04 -4.07
C PRO A 50 8.37 -3.08 -4.82
N GLY A 51 7.11 -3.24 -4.43
CA GLY A 51 6.17 -4.17 -5.06
C GLY A 51 5.78 -3.75 -6.48
N ILE A 52 5.48 -2.47 -6.70
CA ILE A 52 5.13 -1.95 -8.03
C ILE A 52 6.28 -2.19 -9.02
N PHE A 53 7.50 -1.84 -8.65
CA PHE A 53 8.65 -2.06 -9.53
C PHE A 53 8.93 -3.54 -9.75
N ARG A 54 8.76 -4.38 -8.73
CA ARG A 54 8.94 -5.83 -8.87
C ARG A 54 7.95 -6.43 -9.87
N GLY A 55 6.69 -6.10 -9.75
CA GLY A 55 5.66 -6.56 -10.68
C GLY A 55 5.90 -6.08 -12.11
N ALA A 56 6.27 -4.81 -12.28
CA ALA A 56 6.58 -4.24 -13.59
C ALA A 56 7.83 -4.85 -14.23
N LEU A 57 8.89 -5.08 -13.45
CA LEU A 57 10.14 -5.68 -13.94
C LEU A 57 9.98 -7.16 -14.28
N ASP A 58 9.27 -7.93 -13.49
CA ASP A 58 9.08 -9.36 -13.74
C ASP A 58 8.21 -9.63 -14.98
N THR A 59 7.36 -8.67 -15.37
CA THR A 59 6.56 -8.73 -16.61
C THR A 59 7.20 -7.97 -17.78
N GLU A 60 8.39 -7.38 -17.58
CA GLU A 60 9.04 -6.51 -18.55
C GLU A 60 8.09 -5.43 -19.11
N SER A 61 7.28 -4.85 -18.26
CA SER A 61 6.27 -3.87 -18.66
C SER A 61 6.87 -2.68 -19.38
N THR A 62 6.18 -2.20 -20.41
CA THR A 62 6.60 -1.02 -21.19
C THR A 62 6.52 0.26 -20.37
N HIS A 63 5.57 0.34 -19.45
CA HIS A 63 5.37 1.44 -18.52
C HIS A 63 4.48 0.98 -17.36
N ILE A 64 4.41 1.80 -16.32
CA ILE A 64 3.50 1.60 -15.19
C ILE A 64 2.27 2.46 -15.43
N ASN A 65 1.14 1.82 -15.71
CA ASN A 65 -0.14 2.50 -15.98
C ASN A 65 -0.98 2.68 -14.71
N GLU A 66 -2.14 3.36 -14.84
CA GLU A 66 -3.03 3.64 -13.71
C GLU A 66 -3.67 2.37 -13.13
N ASP A 67 -3.96 1.36 -13.94
CA ASP A 67 -4.53 0.09 -13.46
C ASP A 67 -3.52 -0.68 -12.58
N MET A 68 -2.24 -0.66 -12.92
CA MET A 68 -1.18 -1.22 -12.10
C MET A 68 -1.06 -0.49 -10.74
N LYS A 69 -1.17 0.84 -10.73
CA LYS A 69 -1.16 1.62 -9.47
C LYS A 69 -2.40 1.33 -8.64
N LYS A 70 -3.56 1.24 -9.27
CA LYS A 70 -4.82 0.91 -8.60
C LYS A 70 -4.79 -0.48 -7.99
N SER A 71 -4.27 -1.47 -8.72
CA SER A 71 -4.11 -2.82 -8.17
C SER A 71 -3.15 -2.88 -6.99
N ALA A 72 -2.12 -2.03 -6.96
CA ALA A 72 -1.23 -1.89 -5.80
C ALA A 72 -1.98 -1.35 -4.57
N VAL A 73 -2.85 -0.35 -4.75
CA VAL A 73 -3.68 0.20 -3.66
C VAL A 73 -4.61 -0.88 -3.09
N GLU A 74 -5.29 -1.62 -3.97
CA GLU A 74 -6.19 -2.71 -3.57
C GLU A 74 -5.43 -3.85 -2.87
N ALA A 75 -4.25 -4.19 -3.35
CA ALA A 75 -3.39 -5.19 -2.72
C ALA A 75 -3.00 -4.82 -1.28
N ILE A 76 -2.65 -3.56 -1.04
CA ILE A 76 -2.30 -3.06 0.29
C ILE A 76 -3.54 -3.05 1.20
N ALA A 77 -4.67 -2.55 0.69
CA ALA A 77 -5.91 -2.46 1.46
C ALA A 77 -6.43 -3.85 1.89
N ASN A 78 -6.32 -4.85 1.03
CA ASN A 78 -6.78 -6.22 1.28
C ASN A 78 -5.86 -7.04 2.20
N LEU A 79 -4.75 -6.49 2.66
CA LEU A 79 -3.86 -7.18 3.62
C LEU A 79 -4.34 -7.16 5.06
N ILE A 80 -5.22 -6.23 5.37
CA ILE A 80 -5.82 -6.11 6.70
C ILE A 80 -7.20 -6.74 6.64
N ASP A 81 -7.39 -7.80 7.41
CA ASP A 81 -8.66 -8.47 7.52
C ASP A 81 -9.70 -7.58 8.24
N GLU A 82 -10.98 -7.77 7.92
CA GLU A 82 -12.07 -6.92 8.47
C GLU A 82 -12.14 -6.96 10.01
N ASP A 83 -11.78 -8.07 10.63
CA ASP A 83 -11.75 -8.24 12.08
C ASP A 83 -10.53 -7.57 12.76
N GLU A 84 -9.46 -7.31 12.01
CA GLU A 84 -8.29 -6.54 12.45
C GLU A 84 -8.43 -5.04 12.22
N LEU A 85 -9.30 -4.64 11.27
CA LEU A 85 -9.48 -3.25 10.87
C LEU A 85 -10.04 -2.40 12.02
N ASN A 86 -9.31 -1.36 12.39
CA ASN A 86 -9.72 -0.41 13.42
C ASN A 86 -9.13 0.99 13.15
N PRO A 87 -9.57 2.04 13.87
CA PRO A 87 -9.11 3.40 13.61
C PRO A 87 -7.60 3.64 13.71
N ASP A 88 -6.88 2.81 14.45
CA ASP A 88 -5.44 2.90 14.62
C ASP A 88 -4.66 1.87 13.78
N TYR A 89 -5.36 1.00 13.05
CA TYR A 89 -4.79 0.01 12.15
C TYR A 89 -5.61 -0.15 10.87
N CYS A 90 -5.46 0.79 9.95
CA CYS A 90 -6.08 0.74 8.61
C CYS A 90 -5.05 0.71 7.47
N ILE A 91 -3.76 0.79 7.79
CA ILE A 91 -2.63 0.69 6.86
C ILE A 91 -1.63 -0.31 7.44
N PRO A 92 -1.12 -1.29 6.67
CA PRO A 92 -0.08 -2.20 7.13
C PRO A 92 1.17 -1.45 7.57
N GLY A 93 1.92 -1.99 8.50
CA GLY A 93 3.21 -1.42 8.91
C GLY A 93 4.25 -1.49 7.79
N PRO A 94 5.24 -0.59 7.79
CA PRO A 94 6.25 -0.51 6.73
C PRO A 94 7.18 -1.72 6.64
N PHE A 95 7.19 -2.56 7.69
CA PHE A 95 7.99 -3.80 7.76
C PHE A 95 7.14 -5.07 7.61
N ASP A 96 5.86 -4.94 7.26
CA ASP A 96 5.02 -6.09 6.98
C ASP A 96 5.50 -6.80 5.71
N LYS A 97 6.07 -7.98 5.89
CA LYS A 97 6.66 -8.78 4.81
C LYS A 97 5.67 -9.20 3.72
N ARG A 98 4.37 -9.16 3.99
CA ARG A 98 3.31 -9.51 3.05
C ARG A 98 3.08 -8.43 1.99
N VAL A 99 3.44 -7.18 2.28
CA VAL A 99 3.10 -6.02 1.45
C VAL A 99 3.74 -6.10 0.08
N ALA A 100 5.07 -6.14 0.01
CA ALA A 100 5.79 -6.12 -1.28
C ALA A 100 5.43 -7.32 -2.19
N PRO A 101 5.34 -8.56 -1.68
CA PRO A 101 4.91 -9.71 -2.49
C PRO A 101 3.49 -9.58 -3.02
N SER A 102 2.54 -9.13 -2.18
CA SER A 102 1.15 -8.95 -2.58
C SER A 102 1.00 -7.88 -3.65
N VAL A 103 1.65 -6.74 -3.45
CA VAL A 103 1.66 -5.65 -4.45
C VAL A 103 2.29 -6.13 -5.76
N ALA A 104 3.44 -6.79 -5.72
CA ALA A 104 4.12 -7.29 -6.91
C ALA A 104 3.26 -8.25 -7.73
N ARG A 105 2.55 -9.17 -7.05
CA ARG A 105 1.63 -10.11 -7.69
C ARG A 105 0.50 -9.41 -8.42
N GLU A 106 -0.21 -8.51 -7.75
CA GLU A 106 -1.37 -7.84 -8.34
C GLU A 106 -0.96 -6.85 -9.43
N VAL A 107 0.19 -6.18 -9.29
CA VAL A 107 0.74 -5.31 -10.34
C VAL A 107 1.14 -6.11 -11.58
N ALA A 108 1.80 -7.27 -11.41
CA ALA A 108 2.13 -8.14 -12.53
C ALA A 108 0.88 -8.63 -13.28
N LYS A 109 -0.16 -9.00 -12.54
CA LYS A 109 -1.45 -9.40 -13.08
C LYS A 109 -2.09 -8.25 -13.87
N ALA A 110 -2.18 -7.05 -13.32
CA ALA A 110 -2.72 -5.88 -13.99
C ALA A 110 -1.91 -5.51 -15.25
N ALA A 111 -0.58 -5.65 -15.22
CA ALA A 111 0.28 -5.40 -16.38
C ALA A 111 -0.06 -6.34 -17.55
N MET A 112 -0.29 -7.63 -17.26
CA MET A 112 -0.69 -8.60 -18.28
C MET A 112 -2.11 -8.34 -18.80
N GLU A 113 -3.06 -8.08 -17.91
CA GLU A 113 -4.47 -7.83 -18.24
C GLU A 113 -4.65 -6.57 -19.10
N THR A 114 -3.83 -5.55 -18.88
CA THR A 114 -3.89 -4.27 -19.63
C THR A 114 -2.97 -4.22 -20.85
N GLY A 115 -2.27 -5.32 -21.15
CA GLY A 115 -1.48 -5.47 -22.36
C GLY A 115 -0.16 -4.68 -22.37
N VAL A 116 0.32 -4.19 -21.23
CA VAL A 116 1.62 -3.50 -21.12
C VAL A 116 2.78 -4.43 -20.78
N ALA A 117 2.50 -5.66 -20.36
CA ALA A 117 3.49 -6.69 -20.14
C ALA A 117 4.08 -7.18 -21.47
N ARG A 118 5.39 -7.34 -21.56
CA ARG A 118 6.05 -7.93 -22.73
C ARG A 118 6.16 -9.44 -22.64
N ILE A 119 6.12 -9.98 -21.42
CA ILE A 119 6.14 -11.41 -21.16
C ILE A 119 5.00 -11.77 -20.21
N GLU A 120 4.49 -12.99 -20.36
CA GLU A 120 3.54 -13.55 -19.40
C GLU A 120 4.29 -14.27 -18.29
N VAL A 121 3.85 -14.06 -17.06
CA VAL A 121 4.40 -14.69 -15.85
C VAL A 121 3.28 -15.24 -15.00
N ASP A 122 3.58 -16.26 -14.20
CA ASP A 122 2.67 -16.72 -13.17
C ASP A 122 2.69 -15.70 -11.99
N PRO A 123 1.57 -15.03 -11.67
CA PRO A 123 1.52 -14.08 -10.58
C PRO A 123 1.93 -14.67 -9.23
N GLN A 124 1.65 -15.95 -8.99
CA GLN A 124 2.06 -16.61 -7.75
C GLN A 124 3.58 -16.76 -7.66
N LYS A 125 4.25 -17.03 -8.77
CA LYS A 125 5.72 -17.08 -8.80
C LYS A 125 6.35 -15.72 -8.54
N VAL A 126 5.70 -14.63 -8.99
CA VAL A 126 6.14 -13.26 -8.67
C VAL A 126 6.03 -13.02 -7.17
N TYR A 127 4.93 -13.44 -6.55
CA TYR A 127 4.74 -13.39 -5.10
C TYR A 127 5.84 -14.15 -4.35
N ASP A 128 6.03 -15.43 -4.68
CA ASP A 128 6.97 -16.33 -4.01
C ASP A 128 8.42 -15.81 -4.10
N LYS A 129 8.83 -15.37 -5.29
CA LYS A 129 10.14 -14.77 -5.52
C LYS A 129 10.35 -13.49 -4.72
N THR A 130 9.33 -12.64 -4.67
CA THR A 130 9.40 -11.39 -3.90
C THR A 130 9.47 -11.68 -2.41
N MET A 131 8.72 -12.67 -1.92
CA MET A 131 8.78 -13.11 -0.52
C MET A 131 10.19 -13.60 -0.16
N GLN A 132 10.80 -14.44 -1.00
CA GLN A 132 12.18 -14.91 -0.80
C GLN A 132 13.19 -13.75 -0.70
N LEU A 133 13.05 -12.72 -1.54
CA LEU A 133 13.92 -11.54 -1.50
C LEU A 133 13.72 -10.70 -0.23
N THR A 134 12.52 -10.72 0.32
CA THR A 134 12.18 -10.00 1.56
C THR A 134 12.77 -10.72 2.79
N ASP A 135 12.94 -12.03 2.73
CA ASP A 135 13.48 -12.85 3.83
C ASP A 135 15.02 -12.95 3.84
N LEU A 136 15.70 -12.41 2.82
CA LEU A 136 17.17 -12.42 2.72
C LEU A 136 17.85 -11.35 3.61
N LYS A 137 17.44 -11.24 4.89
CA LYS A 137 18.10 -10.36 5.87
C LYS A 137 18.67 -11.14 7.04
#